data_de901ce9622dda00919b20a2ffcde628
#
_entry.id   de901ce9622dda00919b20a2ffcde628
#
_cell.length_a   1.000
_cell.length_b   1.000
_cell.length_c   1.000
_cell.angle_alpha   90.00
_cell.angle_beta   90.00
_cell.angle_gamma   90.00
#
_symmetry.space_group_name_H-M   'P 1'
#
loop_
_entity.id
_entity.type
_entity.pdbx_description
1 polymer ?
#
loop_
_entity_poly.entity_id
_entity_poly.type
_entity_poly.pdbx_seq_one_letter_code
_entity_poly.pdbx_strand_id
1 'polypeptide(L)'
;MSKTASQGRRIFSRIASALVIAGCLALPSMVVAQAAKPVSADAWQGVVAAANKEGKVLLYNAATQAIQTRIKAAFTKAYPGITLEWIRYGSGELMTRLDQERQAGVEGADVGVSTEVAWFDKASKAGYLKAPVGPAMAAWPGAYLLNGVSPVLAMEPIIIMVNTNLVKTPVTGQKDLLRPEFKGKVGIEELASTFVYAWYDQVEKTEEPGYLAKLATNQPRIYPSTPALAQSIASGEIAIANFVNMGAAVATVKQGAPARIVMPTPTFSNQYNGGIMAHSKRPNAAMVLMDFLMSKEGQEAWSGDGASASALPGVPNALDARNVRPVDIVPYTPERNREFKVRFDGLFRR
;
A
#
# COMPACT_ATOMS: atom_id res chain seq x y z
N MET A 1 67.14 -6.73 -63.69
CA MET A 1 68.40 -6.94 -62.93
C MET A 1 67.98 -7.53 -61.59
N SER A 2 68.09 -8.88 -61.47
CA SER A 2 69.13 -9.58 -60.78
C SER A 2 69.06 -9.36 -59.27
N LYS A 3 69.00 -10.29 -58.36
CA LYS A 3 69.35 -11.70 -58.23
C LYS A 3 68.68 -12.23 -56.93
N THR A 4 68.12 -13.41 -56.99
CA THR A 4 68.55 -14.68 -56.35
C THR A 4 68.62 -14.72 -54.85
N ALA A 5 67.74 -15.45 -54.22
CA ALA A 5 67.93 -16.82 -53.69
C ALA A 5 68.46 -16.83 -52.24
N SER A 6 67.80 -17.55 -51.35
CA SER A 6 68.31 -18.80 -50.85
C SER A 6 67.39 -19.43 -49.81
N GLN A 7 67.26 -20.74 -49.94
CA GLN A 7 66.56 -21.70 -49.11
C GLN A 7 67.07 -21.77 -47.68
N GLY A 8 66.22 -22.09 -46.75
CA GLY A 8 66.57 -22.53 -45.42
C GLY A 8 65.43 -23.30 -44.77
N ARG A 9 65.34 -24.61 -45.09
CA ARG A 9 64.53 -25.59 -44.37
C ARG A 9 65.03 -25.69 -42.94
N ARG A 10 64.17 -25.51 -41.95
CA ARG A 10 64.36 -26.21 -40.67
C ARG A 10 62.96 -26.65 -40.13
N ILE A 11 62.88 -27.91 -39.91
CA ILE A 11 61.85 -28.70 -39.24
C ILE A 11 61.89 -28.35 -37.74
N PHE A 12 60.79 -28.02 -37.16
CA PHE A 12 60.57 -28.22 -35.71
C PHE A 12 59.09 -28.43 -35.36
N SER A 13 58.87 -29.62 -34.95
CA SER A 13 58.11 -30.13 -33.81
C SER A 13 56.79 -29.42 -33.44
N ARG A 14 55.75 -30.23 -33.63
CA ARG A 14 54.38 -30.01 -33.08
C ARG A 14 54.44 -30.19 -31.55
N ILE A 15 54.12 -29.16 -30.76
CA ILE A 15 53.67 -29.30 -29.39
C ILE A 15 52.24 -28.82 -29.34
N ALA A 16 51.34 -29.77 -29.16
CA ALA A 16 49.92 -29.50 -28.92
C ALA A 16 49.75 -29.08 -27.45
N SER A 17 49.50 -27.80 -27.20
CA SER A 17 49.09 -27.30 -25.90
C SER A 17 47.55 -27.37 -25.80
N ALA A 18 47.05 -28.31 -25.09
CA ALA A 18 45.65 -28.41 -24.73
C ALA A 18 45.31 -27.29 -23.72
N LEU A 19 44.56 -26.27 -24.16
CA LEU A 19 44.00 -25.24 -23.28
C LEU A 19 42.74 -25.83 -22.62
N VAL A 20 42.86 -26.23 -21.36
CA VAL A 20 41.69 -26.57 -20.52
C VAL A 20 40.99 -25.25 -20.12
N ILE A 21 39.90 -24.91 -20.78
CA ILE A 21 39.03 -23.83 -20.37
C ILE A 21 38.18 -24.36 -19.20
N ALA A 22 38.59 -24.09 -17.98
CA ALA A 22 37.76 -24.27 -16.79
C ALA A 22 36.64 -23.22 -16.81
N GLY A 23 35.48 -23.59 -17.34
CA GLY A 23 34.27 -22.81 -17.26
C GLY A 23 33.77 -22.72 -15.81
N CYS A 24 34.06 -21.65 -15.10
CA CYS A 24 33.38 -21.32 -13.85
C CYS A 24 31.89 -21.03 -14.16
N LEU A 25 31.05 -22.03 -14.00
CA LEU A 25 29.60 -21.83 -13.87
C LEU A 25 29.33 -21.05 -12.57
N ALA A 26 29.24 -19.73 -12.68
CA ALA A 26 28.72 -18.89 -11.62
C ALA A 26 27.23 -19.19 -11.46
N LEU A 27 26.89 -20.07 -10.51
CA LEU A 27 25.52 -20.24 -10.05
C LEU A 27 25.07 -18.90 -9.44
N PRO A 28 23.89 -18.38 -9.80
CA PRO A 28 23.35 -17.21 -9.13
C PRO A 28 23.11 -17.57 -7.66
N SER A 29 23.84 -16.94 -6.76
CA SER A 29 23.60 -17.04 -5.33
C SER A 29 22.19 -16.50 -5.08
N MET A 30 21.21 -17.38 -4.87
CA MET A 30 19.94 -16.99 -4.29
C MET A 30 20.24 -16.40 -2.91
N VAL A 31 20.15 -15.07 -2.80
CA VAL A 31 20.09 -14.41 -1.50
C VAL A 31 18.77 -14.83 -0.88
N VAL A 32 18.80 -15.91 -0.12
CA VAL A 32 17.70 -16.26 0.79
C VAL A 32 17.64 -15.13 1.80
N ALA A 33 16.60 -14.32 1.70
CA ALA A 33 16.31 -13.29 2.70
C ALA A 33 16.25 -14.00 4.06
N GLN A 34 17.26 -13.78 4.89
CA GLN A 34 17.36 -14.36 6.21
C GLN A 34 16.21 -13.80 7.04
N ALA A 35 15.23 -14.63 7.37
CA ALA A 35 14.15 -14.25 8.27
C ALA A 35 14.77 -13.65 9.55
N ALA A 36 14.32 -12.46 9.93
CA ALA A 36 14.79 -11.81 11.14
C ALA A 36 14.64 -12.79 12.33
N LYS A 37 15.73 -13.00 13.08
CA LYS A 37 15.68 -13.88 14.25
C LYS A 37 14.66 -13.32 15.23
N PRO A 38 13.76 -14.19 15.77
CA PRO A 38 12.83 -13.74 16.81
C PRO A 38 13.59 -13.12 17.96
N VAL A 39 13.14 -11.97 18.43
CA VAL A 39 13.66 -11.37 19.66
C VAL A 39 13.31 -12.28 20.84
N SER A 40 14.24 -12.51 21.77
CA SER A 40 13.95 -13.30 22.97
C SER A 40 12.95 -12.55 23.87
N ALA A 41 12.18 -13.29 24.67
CA ALA A 41 11.21 -12.72 25.60
C ALA A 41 11.87 -11.70 26.55
N ASP A 42 13.05 -12.03 27.09
CA ASP A 42 13.79 -11.14 28.01
C ASP A 42 14.27 -9.86 27.31
N ALA A 43 14.80 -9.99 26.09
CA ALA A 43 15.20 -8.81 25.31
C ALA A 43 14.01 -7.91 25.00
N TRP A 44 12.84 -8.49 24.70
CA TRP A 44 11.61 -7.73 24.45
C TRP A 44 11.11 -7.03 25.72
N GLN A 45 11.13 -7.70 26.87
CA GLN A 45 10.81 -7.07 28.15
C GLN A 45 11.72 -5.88 28.46
N GLY A 46 13.01 -5.98 28.09
CA GLY A 46 13.95 -4.85 28.18
C GLY A 46 13.53 -3.65 27.31
N VAL A 47 13.06 -3.90 26.08
CA VAL A 47 12.52 -2.85 25.19
C VAL A 47 11.27 -2.22 25.81
N VAL A 48 10.32 -3.01 26.30
CA VAL A 48 9.10 -2.50 26.95
C VAL A 48 9.42 -1.69 28.19
N ALA A 49 10.36 -2.14 29.03
CA ALA A 49 10.79 -1.40 30.21
C ALA A 49 11.45 -0.04 29.87
N ALA A 50 12.25 0.00 28.78
CA ALA A 50 12.81 1.24 28.27
C ALA A 50 11.74 2.16 27.67
N ALA A 51 10.78 1.62 26.94
CA ALA A 51 9.63 2.36 26.39
C ALA A 51 8.77 3.00 27.50
N ASN A 52 8.53 2.28 28.60
CA ASN A 52 7.84 2.83 29.77
C ASN A 52 8.60 4.01 30.41
N LYS A 53 9.94 4.01 30.37
CA LYS A 53 10.75 5.15 30.83
C LYS A 53 10.68 6.33 29.87
N GLU A 54 10.56 6.07 28.55
CA GLU A 54 10.30 7.10 27.52
C GLU A 54 8.91 7.72 27.69
N GLY A 55 7.94 6.96 28.21
CA GLY A 55 6.63 7.39 28.72
C GLY A 55 5.60 7.78 27.67
N LYS A 56 6.01 8.03 26.43
CA LYS A 56 5.10 8.39 25.33
C LYS A 56 5.65 7.97 23.98
N VAL A 57 4.76 7.97 22.98
CA VAL A 57 5.09 7.78 21.56
C VAL A 57 4.20 8.66 20.69
N LEU A 58 4.77 9.30 19.67
CA LEU A 58 4.05 10.15 18.73
C LEU A 58 3.88 9.46 17.36
N LEU A 59 2.62 9.25 16.99
CA LEU A 59 2.20 8.67 15.73
C LEU A 59 1.69 9.74 14.76
N TYR A 60 2.30 9.87 13.56
CA TYR A 60 1.66 10.56 12.44
C TYR A 60 0.98 9.54 11.56
N ASN A 61 -0.31 9.72 11.29
CA ASN A 61 -1.11 8.72 10.60
C ASN A 61 -2.10 9.36 9.61
N ALA A 62 -2.13 8.84 8.39
CA ALA A 62 -3.07 9.28 7.37
C ALA A 62 -4.45 8.58 7.47
N ALA A 63 -4.59 7.53 8.29
CA ALA A 63 -5.86 6.84 8.49
C ALA A 63 -6.92 7.73 9.15
N THR A 64 -8.19 7.29 9.10
CA THR A 64 -9.31 8.05 9.66
C THR A 64 -9.21 8.21 11.18
N GLN A 65 -9.84 9.25 11.71
CA GLN A 65 -9.90 9.49 13.16
C GLN A 65 -10.49 8.29 13.91
N ALA A 66 -11.51 7.64 13.36
CA ALA A 66 -12.15 6.46 13.97
C ALA A 66 -11.15 5.30 14.16
N ILE A 67 -10.30 5.02 13.17
CA ILE A 67 -9.25 4.00 13.26
C ILE A 67 -8.25 4.40 14.36
N GLN A 68 -7.79 5.63 14.37
CA GLN A 68 -6.80 6.11 15.36
C GLN A 68 -7.33 6.06 16.78
N THR A 69 -8.62 6.38 16.99
CA THR A 69 -9.27 6.26 18.30
C THR A 69 -9.30 4.81 18.78
N ARG A 70 -9.62 3.84 17.91
CA ARG A 70 -9.59 2.41 18.25
C ARG A 70 -8.17 1.93 18.57
N ILE A 71 -7.20 2.28 17.75
CA ILE A 71 -5.77 1.96 17.98
C ILE A 71 -5.32 2.51 19.32
N LYS A 72 -5.60 3.78 19.62
CA LYS A 72 -5.22 4.40 20.90
C LYS A 72 -5.84 3.67 22.09
N ALA A 73 -7.13 3.37 22.03
CA ALA A 73 -7.82 2.66 23.11
C ALA A 73 -7.20 1.27 23.37
N ALA A 74 -6.95 0.49 22.30
CA ALA A 74 -6.35 -0.83 22.40
C ALA A 74 -4.88 -0.78 22.85
N PHE A 75 -4.09 0.16 22.32
CA PHE A 75 -2.70 0.35 22.74
C PHE A 75 -2.57 0.75 24.21
N THR A 76 -3.39 1.71 24.67
CA THR A 76 -3.39 2.13 26.09
C THR A 76 -3.75 0.98 27.03
N LYS A 77 -4.65 0.09 26.60
CA LYS A 77 -4.99 -1.12 27.37
C LYS A 77 -3.81 -2.09 27.46
N ALA A 78 -3.10 -2.30 26.33
CA ALA A 78 -1.96 -3.23 26.26
C ALA A 78 -0.70 -2.67 26.96
N TYR A 79 -0.46 -1.36 26.85
CA TYR A 79 0.74 -0.67 27.34
C TYR A 79 0.38 0.59 28.13
N PRO A 80 -0.20 0.47 29.33
CA PRO A 80 -0.69 1.62 30.12
C PRO A 80 0.42 2.59 30.59
N GLY A 81 1.68 2.16 30.56
CA GLY A 81 2.84 3.00 30.89
C GLY A 81 3.34 3.87 29.73
N ILE A 82 2.74 3.76 28.52
CA ILE A 82 3.17 4.51 27.34
C ILE A 82 1.98 5.30 26.78
N THR A 83 2.06 6.63 26.83
CA THR A 83 1.01 7.50 26.26
C THR A 83 1.13 7.56 24.74
N LEU A 84 0.11 7.08 24.03
CA LEU A 84 0.03 7.25 22.56
C LEU A 84 -0.57 8.63 22.24
N GLU A 85 0.27 9.50 21.70
CA GLU A 85 -0.14 10.75 21.04
C GLU A 85 -0.25 10.51 19.54
N TRP A 86 -1.20 11.16 18.85
CA TRP A 86 -1.29 11.04 17.40
C TRP A 86 -1.75 12.33 16.74
N ILE A 87 -1.25 12.56 15.53
CA ILE A 87 -1.65 13.66 14.66
C ILE A 87 -2.05 13.08 13.30
N ARG A 88 -3.21 13.52 12.80
CA ARG A 88 -3.67 13.14 11.47
C ARG A 88 -3.21 14.15 10.44
N TYR A 89 -2.61 13.65 9.37
CA TYR A 89 -2.28 14.41 8.16
C TYR A 89 -2.86 13.73 6.92
N GLY A 90 -2.98 14.46 5.83
CA GLY A 90 -3.10 13.86 4.50
C GLY A 90 -1.82 13.10 4.13
N SER A 91 -1.93 12.04 3.31
CA SER A 91 -0.77 11.17 3.02
C SER A 91 0.46 11.93 2.51
N GLY A 92 0.30 12.78 1.51
CA GLY A 92 1.41 13.58 0.95
C GLY A 92 1.95 14.64 1.91
N GLU A 93 1.06 15.30 2.67
CA GLU A 93 1.44 16.26 3.70
C GLU A 93 2.28 15.62 4.80
N LEU A 94 1.90 14.40 5.23
CA LEU A 94 2.62 13.62 6.23
C LEU A 94 4.06 13.37 5.77
N MET A 95 4.27 12.94 4.52
CA MET A 95 5.60 12.69 3.99
C MET A 95 6.46 13.96 3.96
N THR A 96 5.86 15.07 3.54
CA THR A 96 6.52 16.39 3.52
C THR A 96 6.95 16.79 4.94
N ARG A 97 6.08 16.58 5.92
CA ARG A 97 6.35 16.88 7.33
C ARG A 97 7.50 16.04 7.89
N LEU A 98 7.50 14.73 7.65
CA LEU A 98 8.57 13.83 8.08
C LEU A 98 9.94 14.23 7.47
N ASP A 99 9.97 14.60 6.19
CA ASP A 99 11.19 15.03 5.53
C ASP A 99 11.70 16.37 6.10
N GLN A 100 10.82 17.33 6.36
CA GLN A 100 11.18 18.62 6.96
C GLN A 100 11.75 18.46 8.38
N GLU A 101 11.09 17.66 9.24
CA GLU A 101 11.54 17.40 10.61
C GLU A 101 12.91 16.71 10.62
N ARG A 102 13.10 15.71 9.76
CA ARG A 102 14.37 15.02 9.60
C ARG A 102 15.49 15.96 9.12
N GLN A 103 15.23 16.81 8.13
CA GLN A 103 16.21 17.77 7.59
C GLN A 103 16.59 18.84 8.61
N ALA A 104 15.62 19.31 9.39
CA ALA A 104 15.83 20.29 10.44
C ALA A 104 16.47 19.70 11.71
N GLY A 105 16.55 18.36 11.84
CA GLY A 105 17.06 17.68 13.03
C GLY A 105 16.22 17.91 14.29
N VAL A 106 14.94 18.30 14.12
CA VAL A 106 14.04 18.57 15.22
C VAL A 106 13.30 17.31 15.66
N GLU A 107 12.75 17.34 16.87
CA GLU A 107 11.86 16.29 17.36
C GLU A 107 10.55 16.30 16.55
N GLY A 108 10.10 15.12 16.14
CA GLY A 108 8.90 14.92 15.37
C GLY A 108 8.26 13.55 15.65
N ALA A 109 7.65 12.98 14.62
CA ALA A 109 7.06 11.65 14.75
C ALA A 109 8.07 10.57 15.12
N ASP A 110 7.64 9.63 15.98
CA ASP A 110 8.36 8.39 16.25
C ASP A 110 8.00 7.30 15.25
N VAL A 111 6.71 7.28 14.85
CA VAL A 111 6.15 6.36 13.86
C VAL A 111 5.32 7.16 12.85
N GLY A 112 5.53 6.87 11.56
CA GLY A 112 4.72 7.40 10.47
C GLY A 112 3.93 6.30 9.78
N VAL A 113 2.64 6.56 9.46
CA VAL A 113 1.80 5.61 8.71
C VAL A 113 1.06 6.34 7.61
N SER A 114 1.26 5.92 6.36
CA SER A 114 0.68 6.59 5.19
C SER A 114 0.51 5.65 4.00
N THR A 115 -0.17 6.13 2.98
CA THR A 115 -0.36 5.41 1.71
C THR A 115 0.68 5.74 0.64
N GLU A 116 1.66 6.57 0.95
CA GLU A 116 2.75 6.98 0.04
C GLU A 116 3.86 5.93 -0.04
N VAL A 117 3.58 4.78 -0.62
CA VAL A 117 4.49 3.62 -0.71
C VAL A 117 5.85 4.00 -1.29
N ALA A 118 5.89 4.87 -2.29
CA ALA A 118 7.12 5.32 -2.92
C ALA A 118 8.06 6.05 -1.95
N TRP A 119 7.48 6.81 -1.01
CA TRP A 119 8.28 7.45 0.04
C TRP A 119 8.87 6.42 0.99
N PHE A 120 8.08 5.41 1.44
CA PHE A 120 8.58 4.34 2.32
C PHE A 120 9.66 3.51 1.64
N ASP A 121 9.54 3.22 0.35
CA ASP A 121 10.57 2.54 -0.44
C ASP A 121 11.89 3.34 -0.43
N LYS A 122 11.82 4.62 -0.76
CA LYS A 122 12.98 5.52 -0.75
C LYS A 122 13.57 5.67 0.65
N ALA A 123 12.74 5.90 1.66
CA ALA A 123 13.16 6.14 3.04
C ALA A 123 13.84 4.91 3.66
N SER A 124 13.33 3.69 3.36
CA SER A 124 13.95 2.45 3.83
C SER A 124 15.34 2.23 3.21
N LYS A 125 15.49 2.45 1.91
CA LYS A 125 16.77 2.35 1.19
C LYS A 125 17.79 3.41 1.65
N ALA A 126 17.32 4.57 2.06
CA ALA A 126 18.15 5.66 2.56
C ALA A 126 18.49 5.56 4.07
N GLY A 127 18.00 4.53 4.77
CA GLY A 127 18.23 4.36 6.21
C GLY A 127 17.46 5.33 7.11
N TYR A 128 16.37 5.94 6.61
CA TYR A 128 15.54 6.86 7.41
C TYR A 128 14.57 6.12 8.33
N LEU A 129 14.38 4.82 8.09
CA LEU A 129 13.53 3.95 8.86
C LEU A 129 14.33 2.86 9.57
N LYS A 130 13.91 2.49 10.77
CA LYS A 130 14.41 1.31 11.50
C LYS A 130 13.54 0.10 11.21
N ALA A 131 14.17 -1.06 11.05
CA ALA A 131 13.46 -2.32 10.95
C ALA A 131 12.70 -2.60 12.26
N PRO A 132 11.43 -3.01 12.20
CA PRO A 132 10.68 -3.45 13.36
C PRO A 132 11.31 -4.72 13.94
N VAL A 133 11.35 -4.80 15.25
CA VAL A 133 11.69 -6.02 15.99
C VAL A 133 10.65 -6.21 17.09
N GLY A 134 10.34 -7.46 17.42
CA GLY A 134 9.36 -7.77 18.44
C GLY A 134 8.67 -9.11 18.19
N PRO A 135 7.81 -9.55 19.13
CA PRO A 135 7.09 -10.82 18.98
C PRO A 135 6.18 -10.89 17.77
N ALA A 136 5.50 -9.78 17.42
CA ALA A 136 4.59 -9.72 16.28
C ALA A 136 5.33 -9.79 14.93
N MET A 137 6.56 -9.26 14.87
CA MET A 137 7.41 -9.32 13.68
C MET A 137 7.70 -10.78 13.24
N ALA A 138 7.85 -11.70 14.20
CA ALA A 138 8.12 -13.11 13.90
C ALA A 138 6.97 -13.80 13.15
N ALA A 139 5.74 -13.36 13.37
CA ALA A 139 4.54 -13.87 12.72
C ALA A 139 4.14 -13.07 11.46
N TRP A 140 4.81 -11.93 11.20
CA TRP A 140 4.43 -11.05 10.09
C TRP A 140 4.86 -11.64 8.75
N PRO A 141 3.95 -11.79 7.76
CA PRO A 141 4.31 -12.37 6.48
C PRO A 141 5.25 -11.46 5.69
N GLY A 142 6.39 -12.01 5.25
CA GLY A 142 7.44 -11.25 4.55
C GLY A 142 6.96 -10.55 3.28
N ALA A 143 5.94 -11.08 2.59
CA ALA A 143 5.32 -10.45 1.43
C ALA A 143 4.68 -9.07 1.73
N TYR A 144 4.37 -8.80 2.99
CA TYR A 144 3.80 -7.53 3.46
C TYR A 144 4.80 -6.69 4.28
N LEU A 145 6.09 -6.91 4.02
CA LEU A 145 7.18 -6.14 4.65
C LEU A 145 8.09 -5.54 3.57
N LEU A 146 7.83 -4.28 3.23
CA LEU A 146 8.59 -3.56 2.21
C LEU A 146 10.05 -3.37 2.66
N ASN A 147 11.00 -3.87 1.85
CA ASN A 147 12.46 -3.81 2.09
C ASN A 147 12.90 -4.30 3.48
N GLY A 148 12.13 -5.19 4.12
CA GLY A 148 12.44 -5.67 5.47
C GLY A 148 12.24 -4.65 6.60
N VAL A 149 11.67 -3.48 6.32
CA VAL A 149 11.67 -2.31 7.22
C VAL A 149 10.28 -1.74 7.43
N SER A 150 9.45 -1.71 6.38
CA SER A 150 8.14 -1.03 6.44
C SER A 150 7.00 -2.04 6.25
N PRO A 151 6.27 -2.39 7.32
CA PRO A 151 5.12 -3.29 7.21
C PRO A 151 3.95 -2.62 6.50
N VAL A 152 3.21 -3.41 5.71
CA VAL A 152 1.90 -3.06 5.17
C VAL A 152 0.86 -3.33 6.25
N LEU A 153 0.52 -2.33 7.04
CA LEU A 153 -0.35 -2.45 8.21
C LEU A 153 -1.82 -2.70 7.87
N ALA A 154 -2.27 -2.19 6.73
CA ALA A 154 -3.63 -2.42 6.26
C ALA A 154 -3.73 -2.23 4.75
N MET A 155 -4.72 -2.89 4.14
CA MET A 155 -5.11 -2.67 2.74
C MET A 155 -6.59 -2.33 2.69
N GLU A 156 -6.93 -1.14 2.19
CA GLU A 156 -8.29 -0.68 2.08
C GLU A 156 -8.80 -0.91 0.64
N PRO A 157 -9.76 -1.84 0.43
CA PRO A 157 -10.28 -2.14 -0.89
C PRO A 157 -11.04 -0.97 -1.49
N ILE A 158 -10.92 -0.82 -2.81
CA ILE A 158 -11.81 0.00 -3.63
C ILE A 158 -12.86 -0.92 -4.23
N ILE A 159 -14.10 -0.59 -3.96
CA ILE A 159 -15.25 -1.45 -4.26
C ILE A 159 -16.25 -0.74 -5.17
N ILE A 160 -17.17 -1.51 -5.72
CA ILE A 160 -18.38 -1.01 -6.37
C ILE A 160 -19.48 -0.88 -5.32
N MET A 161 -20.13 0.27 -5.29
CA MET A 161 -21.30 0.49 -4.43
C MET A 161 -22.55 0.66 -5.28
N VAL A 162 -23.65 0.01 -4.88
CA VAL A 162 -24.89 -0.08 -5.67
C VAL A 162 -26.09 0.30 -4.81
N ASN A 163 -26.94 1.19 -5.31
CA ASN A 163 -28.23 1.51 -4.67
C ASN A 163 -29.23 0.37 -4.92
N THR A 164 -29.69 -0.29 -3.86
CA THR A 164 -30.58 -1.48 -3.96
C THR A 164 -32.03 -1.13 -4.33
N ASN A 165 -32.43 0.13 -4.20
CA ASN A 165 -33.74 0.58 -4.67
C ASN A 165 -33.79 0.76 -6.19
N LEU A 166 -32.67 1.19 -6.77
CA LEU A 166 -32.54 1.52 -8.19
C LEU A 166 -32.05 0.34 -9.05
N VAL A 167 -31.23 -0.54 -8.48
CA VAL A 167 -30.57 -1.63 -9.20
C VAL A 167 -31.06 -2.97 -8.68
N LYS A 168 -31.87 -3.67 -9.47
CA LYS A 168 -32.44 -4.99 -9.14
C LYS A 168 -31.64 -6.13 -9.80
N THR A 169 -30.89 -5.82 -10.85
CA THR A 169 -30.04 -6.79 -11.57
C THR A 169 -28.76 -7.10 -10.79
N PRO A 170 -28.21 -8.30 -10.89
CA PRO A 170 -26.92 -8.62 -10.28
C PRO A 170 -25.80 -7.74 -10.85
N VAL A 171 -24.96 -7.22 -9.96
CA VAL A 171 -23.69 -6.53 -10.27
C VAL A 171 -22.58 -7.30 -9.59
N THR A 172 -21.56 -7.69 -10.34
CA THR A 172 -20.46 -8.55 -9.90
C THR A 172 -19.06 -7.97 -10.18
N GLY A 173 -18.96 -7.00 -11.10
CA GLY A 173 -17.68 -6.45 -11.51
C GLY A 173 -17.79 -5.13 -12.27
N GLN A 174 -16.62 -4.63 -12.67
CA GLN A 174 -16.48 -3.33 -13.33
C GLN A 174 -17.24 -3.28 -14.67
N LYS A 175 -17.30 -4.39 -15.43
CA LYS A 175 -18.02 -4.46 -16.72
C LYS A 175 -19.51 -4.17 -16.58
N ASP A 176 -20.10 -4.44 -15.41
CA ASP A 176 -21.51 -4.19 -15.19
C ASP A 176 -21.85 -2.69 -15.26
N LEU A 177 -20.89 -1.79 -14.99
CA LEU A 177 -21.09 -0.34 -15.11
C LEU A 177 -21.23 0.13 -16.56
N LEU A 178 -20.86 -0.72 -17.53
CA LEU A 178 -21.01 -0.43 -18.97
C LEU A 178 -22.43 -0.67 -19.49
N ARG A 179 -23.34 -1.25 -18.68
CA ARG A 179 -24.72 -1.54 -19.11
C ARG A 179 -25.47 -0.25 -19.45
N PRO A 180 -26.22 -0.20 -20.55
CA PRO A 180 -26.96 0.99 -20.97
C PRO A 180 -27.98 1.50 -19.95
N GLU A 181 -28.51 0.62 -19.09
CA GLU A 181 -29.46 0.96 -18.03
C GLU A 181 -28.91 1.93 -16.98
N PHE A 182 -27.56 2.04 -16.90
CA PHE A 182 -26.86 2.94 -16.00
C PHE A 182 -26.49 4.30 -16.62
N LYS A 183 -26.91 4.58 -17.85
CA LYS A 183 -26.63 5.84 -18.49
C LYS A 183 -27.10 7.04 -17.65
N GLY A 184 -26.19 7.98 -17.33
CA GLY A 184 -26.43 9.13 -16.48
C GLY A 184 -26.58 8.82 -14.98
N LYS A 185 -26.38 7.53 -14.57
CA LYS A 185 -26.55 7.05 -13.21
C LYS A 185 -25.29 6.41 -12.60
N VAL A 186 -24.17 6.50 -13.29
CA VAL A 186 -22.86 6.03 -12.80
C VAL A 186 -22.15 7.18 -12.10
N GLY A 187 -21.53 6.91 -10.94
CA GLY A 187 -20.59 7.82 -10.27
C GLY A 187 -19.14 7.33 -10.41
N ILE A 188 -18.23 8.27 -10.66
CA ILE A 188 -16.79 8.04 -10.71
C ILE A 188 -16.06 9.05 -9.83
N GLU A 189 -14.88 8.71 -9.33
CA GLU A 189 -14.03 9.60 -8.52
C GLU A 189 -13.22 10.54 -9.41
N GLU A 190 -13.05 11.79 -8.97
CA GLU A 190 -12.13 12.73 -9.57
C GLU A 190 -10.66 12.28 -9.38
N LEU A 191 -9.78 12.63 -10.32
CA LEU A 191 -8.36 12.31 -10.26
C LEU A 191 -7.62 13.17 -9.18
N ALA A 192 -7.90 12.92 -7.92
CA ALA A 192 -7.42 13.73 -6.80
C ALA A 192 -6.05 13.28 -6.24
N SER A 193 -5.58 12.08 -6.55
CA SER A 193 -4.32 11.53 -6.03
C SER A 193 -3.67 10.55 -6.99
N THR A 194 -2.36 10.31 -6.85
CA THR A 194 -1.62 9.31 -7.65
C THR A 194 -2.27 7.92 -7.61
N PHE A 195 -2.83 7.54 -6.46
CA PHE A 195 -3.53 6.27 -6.32
C PHE A 195 -4.75 6.17 -7.25
N VAL A 196 -5.55 7.24 -7.39
CA VAL A 196 -6.74 7.24 -8.26
C VAL A 196 -6.35 7.08 -9.72
N TYR A 197 -5.27 7.75 -10.18
CA TYR A 197 -4.73 7.56 -11.53
C TYR A 197 -4.32 6.11 -11.77
N ALA A 198 -3.54 5.56 -10.84
CA ALA A 198 -3.03 4.20 -10.94
C ALA A 198 -4.16 3.17 -10.92
N TRP A 199 -5.20 3.41 -10.11
CA TRP A 199 -6.36 2.52 -10.01
C TRP A 199 -7.14 2.48 -11.34
N TYR A 200 -7.47 3.63 -11.93
CA TYR A 200 -8.19 3.66 -13.23
C TYR A 200 -7.37 3.03 -14.36
N ASP A 201 -6.08 3.30 -14.43
CA ASP A 201 -5.18 2.69 -15.42
C ASP A 201 -5.09 1.16 -15.21
N GLN A 202 -5.06 0.71 -13.96
CA GLN A 202 -5.03 -0.72 -13.65
C GLN A 202 -6.35 -1.42 -13.95
N VAL A 203 -7.49 -0.79 -13.66
CA VAL A 203 -8.82 -1.32 -14.00
C VAL A 203 -8.95 -1.46 -15.53
N GLU A 204 -8.59 -0.43 -16.29
CA GLU A 204 -8.65 -0.48 -17.76
C GLU A 204 -7.80 -1.62 -18.33
N LYS A 205 -6.59 -1.84 -17.79
CA LYS A 205 -5.71 -2.94 -18.21
C LYS A 205 -6.26 -4.33 -17.86
N THR A 206 -7.01 -4.41 -16.76
CA THR A 206 -7.53 -5.68 -16.26
C THR A 206 -8.84 -6.06 -16.92
N GLU A 207 -9.73 -5.09 -17.13
CA GLU A 207 -11.04 -5.36 -17.69
C GLU A 207 -10.98 -5.60 -19.22
N GLU A 208 -10.66 -4.57 -19.97
CA GLU A 208 -10.47 -4.64 -21.41
C GLU A 208 -9.88 -3.33 -21.98
N PRO A 209 -9.20 -3.37 -23.11
CA PRO A 209 -8.76 -2.15 -23.78
C PRO A 209 -9.94 -1.22 -24.09
N GLY A 210 -9.79 0.07 -23.75
CA GLY A 210 -10.83 1.07 -23.97
C GLY A 210 -11.99 1.04 -22.97
N TYR A 211 -11.85 0.34 -21.84
CA TYR A 211 -12.86 0.31 -20.80
C TYR A 211 -13.33 1.71 -20.37
N LEU A 212 -12.40 2.66 -20.15
CA LEU A 212 -12.75 4.04 -19.77
C LEU A 212 -13.53 4.77 -20.86
N ALA A 213 -13.19 4.56 -22.13
CA ALA A 213 -13.95 5.14 -23.24
C ALA A 213 -15.37 4.58 -23.32
N LYS A 214 -15.55 3.28 -23.09
CA LYS A 214 -16.88 2.66 -23.01
C LYS A 214 -17.65 3.18 -21.79
N LEU A 215 -17.01 3.30 -20.63
CA LEU A 215 -17.63 3.87 -19.43
C LEU A 215 -18.12 5.30 -19.65
N ALA A 216 -17.37 6.10 -20.41
CA ALA A 216 -17.74 7.47 -20.75
C ALA A 216 -19.03 7.55 -21.58
N THR A 217 -19.40 6.50 -22.36
CA THR A 217 -20.67 6.47 -23.10
C THR A 217 -21.88 6.46 -22.17
N ASN A 218 -21.73 5.98 -20.93
CA ASN A 218 -22.74 6.02 -19.90
C ASN A 218 -22.84 7.39 -19.19
N GLN A 219 -22.07 8.39 -19.63
CA GLN A 219 -22.13 9.76 -19.10
C GLN A 219 -22.05 9.81 -17.57
N PRO A 220 -20.98 9.24 -16.98
CA PRO A 220 -20.85 9.19 -15.53
C PRO A 220 -20.69 10.58 -14.94
N ARG A 221 -21.14 10.75 -13.68
CA ARG A 221 -20.94 11.97 -12.89
C ARG A 221 -19.64 11.84 -12.09
N ILE A 222 -18.86 12.92 -12.06
CA ILE A 222 -17.59 12.99 -11.33
C ILE A 222 -17.84 13.54 -9.94
N TYR A 223 -17.30 12.88 -8.92
CA TYR A 223 -17.38 13.27 -7.51
C TYR A 223 -16.00 13.53 -6.92
N PRO A 224 -15.88 14.49 -5.99
CA PRO A 224 -14.58 14.90 -5.46
C PRO A 224 -13.99 13.93 -4.44
N SER A 225 -14.76 12.93 -3.96
CA SER A 225 -14.31 12.01 -2.93
C SER A 225 -15.18 10.77 -2.82
N THR A 226 -14.63 9.69 -2.27
CA THR A 226 -15.38 8.44 -2.00
C THR A 226 -16.55 8.64 -1.01
N PRO A 227 -16.46 9.48 0.05
CA PRO A 227 -17.63 9.80 0.86
C PRO A 227 -18.76 10.46 0.08
N ALA A 228 -18.45 11.38 -0.85
CA ALA A 228 -19.45 12.00 -1.70
C ALA A 228 -20.14 10.99 -2.63
N LEU A 229 -19.36 10.06 -3.22
CA LEU A 229 -19.90 8.94 -3.99
C LEU A 229 -20.85 8.07 -3.16
N ALA A 230 -20.41 7.66 -1.97
CA ALA A 230 -21.22 6.81 -1.08
C ALA A 230 -22.54 7.51 -0.67
N GLN A 231 -22.49 8.82 -0.42
CA GLN A 231 -23.67 9.60 -0.08
C GLN A 231 -24.62 9.74 -1.28
N SER A 232 -24.09 9.94 -2.50
CA SER A 232 -24.94 10.01 -3.72
C SER A 232 -25.57 8.66 -4.06
N ILE A 233 -24.94 7.53 -3.73
CA ILE A 233 -25.58 6.21 -3.75
C ILE A 233 -26.69 6.12 -2.70
N ALA A 234 -26.43 6.55 -1.47
CA ALA A 234 -27.41 6.50 -0.38
C ALA A 234 -28.67 7.30 -0.68
N SER A 235 -28.53 8.48 -1.26
CA SER A 235 -29.65 9.36 -1.65
C SER A 235 -30.41 8.87 -2.90
N GLY A 236 -29.82 7.98 -3.70
CA GLY A 236 -30.38 7.55 -4.99
C GLY A 236 -30.12 8.53 -6.14
N GLU A 237 -29.25 9.50 -5.97
CA GLU A 237 -28.81 10.42 -7.04
C GLU A 237 -28.14 9.67 -8.18
N ILE A 238 -27.32 8.65 -7.83
CA ILE A 238 -26.72 7.69 -8.75
C ILE A 238 -27.09 6.25 -8.35
N ALA A 239 -27.06 5.36 -9.33
CA ALA A 239 -27.42 3.96 -9.11
C ALA A 239 -26.22 3.08 -8.75
N ILE A 240 -25.04 3.42 -9.27
CA ILE A 240 -23.83 2.62 -9.13
C ILE A 240 -22.58 3.52 -9.16
N ALA A 241 -21.59 3.18 -8.36
CA ALA A 241 -20.29 3.85 -8.35
C ALA A 241 -19.16 2.81 -8.39
N ASN A 242 -18.10 3.08 -9.18
CA ASN A 242 -17.02 2.12 -9.39
C ASN A 242 -15.80 2.33 -8.48
N PHE A 243 -15.74 3.46 -7.77
CA PHE A 243 -14.61 3.83 -6.94
C PHE A 243 -15.10 4.33 -5.58
N VAL A 244 -15.41 3.41 -4.69
CA VAL A 244 -15.72 3.76 -3.30
C VAL A 244 -14.78 2.99 -2.39
N ASN A 245 -14.10 3.67 -1.44
CA ASN A 245 -13.33 2.94 -0.46
C ASN A 245 -14.23 2.17 0.50
N MET A 246 -13.76 1.02 0.96
CA MET A 246 -14.55 0.13 1.82
C MET A 246 -15.01 0.84 3.10
N GLY A 247 -14.18 1.72 3.67
CA GLY A 247 -14.52 2.45 4.89
C GLY A 247 -15.76 3.34 4.73
N ALA A 248 -15.85 4.11 3.65
CA ALA A 248 -17.02 4.94 3.35
C ALA A 248 -18.25 4.08 3.08
N ALA A 249 -18.10 2.99 2.32
CA ALA A 249 -19.20 2.08 2.01
C ALA A 249 -19.78 1.41 3.27
N VAL A 250 -18.91 0.85 4.13
CA VAL A 250 -19.32 0.22 5.40
C VAL A 250 -20.02 1.22 6.32
N ALA A 251 -19.49 2.43 6.44
CA ALA A 251 -20.10 3.48 7.26
C ALA A 251 -21.52 3.83 6.75
N THR A 252 -21.66 4.01 5.42
CA THR A 252 -22.94 4.36 4.79
C THR A 252 -23.98 3.25 4.94
N VAL A 253 -23.59 1.96 4.75
CA VAL A 253 -24.48 0.82 4.94
C VAL A 253 -24.91 0.68 6.41
N LYS A 254 -23.98 0.86 7.37
CA LYS A 254 -24.30 0.84 8.81
C LYS A 254 -25.28 1.95 9.24
N GLN A 255 -25.32 3.05 8.50
CA GLN A 255 -26.32 4.12 8.70
C GLN A 255 -27.70 3.81 8.11
N GLY A 256 -27.89 2.61 7.54
CA GLY A 256 -29.18 2.17 7.00
C GLY A 256 -29.45 2.59 5.55
N ALA A 257 -28.42 3.05 4.81
CA ALA A 257 -28.62 3.39 3.40
C ALA A 257 -29.05 2.15 2.58
N PRO A 258 -29.93 2.31 1.58
CA PRO A 258 -30.34 1.23 0.68
C PRO A 258 -29.20 0.93 -0.31
N ALA A 259 -28.10 0.41 0.20
CA ALA A 259 -26.89 0.21 -0.57
C ALA A 259 -26.28 -1.17 -0.34
N ARG A 260 -25.62 -1.70 -1.38
CA ARG A 260 -24.89 -2.96 -1.38
C ARG A 260 -23.45 -2.76 -1.82
N ILE A 261 -22.54 -3.41 -1.11
CA ILE A 261 -21.11 -3.45 -1.42
C ILE A 261 -20.85 -4.65 -2.34
N VAL A 262 -20.12 -4.42 -3.43
CA VAL A 262 -19.66 -5.44 -4.36
C VAL A 262 -18.15 -5.37 -4.48
N MET A 263 -17.47 -6.45 -4.12
CA MET A 263 -16.01 -6.59 -4.33
C MET A 263 -15.77 -7.21 -5.72
N PRO A 264 -15.26 -6.44 -6.70
CA PRO A 264 -14.96 -6.99 -8.02
C PRO A 264 -13.77 -7.97 -7.93
N THR A 265 -13.63 -8.84 -8.91
CA THR A 265 -12.45 -9.71 -9.01
C THR A 265 -11.65 -9.36 -10.26
N PRO A 266 -10.39 -8.89 -10.09
CA PRO A 266 -9.69 -8.63 -8.83
C PRO A 266 -10.23 -7.40 -8.10
N THR A 267 -10.13 -7.40 -6.76
CA THR A 267 -10.38 -6.21 -5.95
C THR A 267 -9.06 -5.48 -5.72
N PHE A 268 -8.93 -4.28 -6.25
CA PHE A 268 -7.76 -3.42 -6.02
C PHE A 268 -7.88 -2.67 -4.69
N SER A 269 -6.74 -2.43 -4.06
CA SER A 269 -6.69 -1.77 -2.75
C SER A 269 -5.62 -0.68 -2.70
N ASN A 270 -5.88 0.31 -1.88
CA ASN A 270 -4.86 1.16 -1.31
C ASN A 270 -4.15 0.40 -0.17
N GLN A 271 -2.90 0.76 0.15
CA GLN A 271 -2.18 0.14 1.28
C GLN A 271 -1.59 1.20 2.19
N TYR A 272 -1.64 0.93 3.50
CA TYR A 272 -1.01 1.75 4.52
C TYR A 272 0.30 1.12 4.96
N ASN A 273 1.41 1.79 4.68
CA ASN A 273 2.72 1.40 5.15
C ASN A 273 3.08 2.11 6.45
N GLY A 274 3.71 1.39 7.38
CA GLY A 274 4.24 1.93 8.62
C GLY A 274 5.76 2.07 8.57
N GLY A 275 6.31 3.03 9.32
CA GLY A 275 7.75 3.17 9.48
C GLY A 275 8.14 3.75 10.83
N ILE A 276 9.15 3.17 11.46
CA ILE A 276 9.78 3.70 12.68
C ILE A 276 10.84 4.70 12.24
N MET A 277 10.74 5.95 12.67
CA MET A 277 11.72 6.98 12.30
C MET A 277 13.08 6.69 12.94
N ALA A 278 14.14 6.63 12.12
CA ALA A 278 15.50 6.33 12.59
C ALA A 278 16.03 7.38 13.58
N HIS A 279 15.55 8.63 13.48
CA HIS A 279 15.92 9.76 14.33
C HIS A 279 15.00 9.96 15.53
N SER A 280 14.02 9.06 15.76
CA SER A 280 13.12 9.13 16.90
C SER A 280 13.90 9.30 18.21
N LYS A 281 13.40 10.17 19.07
CA LYS A 281 13.93 10.36 20.46
C LYS A 281 13.37 9.34 21.45
N ARG A 282 12.39 8.54 21.02
CA ARG A 282 11.70 7.49 21.78
C ARG A 282 11.75 6.15 21.04
N PRO A 283 12.96 5.66 20.73
CA PRO A 283 13.12 4.51 19.83
C PRO A 283 12.49 3.21 20.38
N ASN A 284 12.42 3.05 21.70
CA ASN A 284 11.82 1.86 22.30
C ASN A 284 10.29 1.94 22.27
N ALA A 285 9.71 3.09 22.58
CA ALA A 285 8.26 3.30 22.52
C ALA A 285 7.77 3.22 21.06
N ALA A 286 8.54 3.74 20.09
CA ALA A 286 8.26 3.58 18.67
C ALA A 286 8.27 2.10 18.24
N MET A 287 9.22 1.32 18.76
CA MET A 287 9.32 -0.12 18.50
C MET A 287 8.12 -0.88 19.07
N VAL A 288 7.73 -0.57 20.33
CA VAL A 288 6.55 -1.16 20.98
C VAL A 288 5.27 -0.82 20.22
N LEU A 289 5.11 0.43 19.78
CA LEU A 289 3.94 0.81 18.99
C LEU A 289 3.89 0.06 17.65
N MET A 290 5.01 -0.05 16.94
CA MET A 290 5.04 -0.76 15.67
C MET A 290 4.75 -2.25 15.85
N ASP A 291 5.34 -2.91 16.83
CA ASP A 291 5.05 -4.31 17.15
C ASP A 291 3.57 -4.51 17.52
N PHE A 292 3.00 -3.59 18.29
CA PHE A 292 1.56 -3.60 18.61
C PHE A 292 0.71 -3.48 17.32
N LEU A 293 1.03 -2.53 16.43
CA LEU A 293 0.29 -2.38 15.16
C LEU A 293 0.38 -3.63 14.28
N MET A 294 1.46 -4.39 14.39
CA MET A 294 1.66 -5.67 13.70
C MET A 294 1.06 -6.87 14.43
N SER A 295 0.65 -6.73 15.69
CA SER A 295 0.03 -7.79 16.49
C SER A 295 -1.43 -8.03 16.08
N LYS A 296 -2.00 -9.19 16.48
CA LYS A 296 -3.44 -9.45 16.25
C LYS A 296 -4.34 -8.39 16.86
N GLU A 297 -4.03 -7.92 18.08
CA GLU A 297 -4.81 -6.89 18.77
C GLU A 297 -4.74 -5.54 18.02
N GLY A 298 -3.55 -5.15 17.56
CA GLY A 298 -3.38 -3.95 16.75
C GLY A 298 -4.09 -4.03 15.40
N GLN A 299 -4.02 -5.18 14.75
CA GLN A 299 -4.72 -5.45 13.50
C GLN A 299 -6.25 -5.48 13.67
N GLU A 300 -6.76 -6.01 14.78
CA GLU A 300 -8.19 -5.94 15.10
C GLU A 300 -8.63 -4.51 15.40
N ALA A 301 -7.83 -3.73 16.11
CA ALA A 301 -8.09 -2.31 16.34
C ALA A 301 -8.12 -1.51 15.04
N TRP A 302 -7.29 -1.87 14.05
CA TRP A 302 -7.28 -1.24 12.74
C TRP A 302 -8.44 -1.70 11.86
N SER A 303 -8.58 -3.01 11.62
CA SER A 303 -9.36 -3.63 10.55
C SER A 303 -10.65 -4.31 11.02
N GLY A 304 -10.88 -4.41 12.33
CA GLY A 304 -12.00 -5.16 12.92
C GLY A 304 -13.40 -4.57 12.67
N ASP A 305 -13.49 -3.44 11.97
CA ASP A 305 -14.77 -2.89 11.50
C ASP A 305 -15.20 -3.44 10.12
N GLY A 306 -14.38 -4.27 9.50
CA GLY A 306 -14.62 -4.86 8.18
C GLY A 306 -14.22 -3.97 7.01
N ALA A 307 -13.56 -2.82 7.27
CA ALA A 307 -13.22 -1.85 6.23
C ALA A 307 -11.85 -2.09 5.58
N SER A 308 -10.98 -2.88 6.19
CA SER A 308 -9.64 -3.13 5.69
C SER A 308 -9.28 -4.60 5.75
N ALA A 309 -8.36 -5.00 4.88
CA ALA A 309 -7.71 -6.30 4.94
C ALA A 309 -6.46 -6.25 5.80
N SER A 310 -6.26 -7.29 6.61
CA SER A 310 -5.08 -7.50 7.43
C SER A 310 -4.09 -8.44 6.74
N ALA A 311 -2.79 -8.13 6.86
CA ALA A 311 -1.71 -9.04 6.46
C ALA A 311 -1.65 -10.30 7.33
N LEU A 312 -2.11 -10.20 8.59
CA LEU A 312 -2.20 -11.37 9.48
C LEU A 312 -3.49 -12.16 9.19
N PRO A 313 -3.42 -13.48 9.06
CA PRO A 313 -4.59 -14.32 8.92
C PRO A 313 -5.35 -14.41 10.26
N GLY A 314 -6.68 -14.58 10.17
CA GLY A 314 -7.52 -14.85 11.33
C GLY A 314 -7.70 -13.67 12.30
N VAL A 315 -7.57 -12.44 11.81
CA VAL A 315 -7.95 -11.24 12.55
C VAL A 315 -9.49 -11.11 12.48
N PRO A 316 -10.18 -11.00 13.63
CA PRO A 316 -11.63 -10.92 13.67
C PRO A 316 -12.17 -9.77 12.82
N ASN A 317 -13.19 -10.07 12.01
CA ASN A 317 -13.88 -9.15 11.11
C ASN A 317 -13.02 -8.42 10.05
N ALA A 318 -11.69 -8.58 10.07
CA ALA A 318 -10.84 -8.04 9.01
C ALA A 318 -11.02 -8.84 7.71
N LEU A 319 -10.88 -8.16 6.58
CA LEU A 319 -10.79 -8.83 5.29
C LEU A 319 -9.45 -9.58 5.19
N ASP A 320 -9.44 -10.66 4.39
CA ASP A 320 -8.20 -11.38 4.11
C ASP A 320 -7.39 -10.64 3.04
N ALA A 321 -6.12 -10.35 3.33
CA ALA A 321 -5.21 -9.71 2.41
C ALA A 321 -5.06 -10.44 1.07
N ARG A 322 -5.25 -11.76 1.04
CA ARG A 322 -5.19 -12.59 -0.18
C ARG A 322 -6.30 -12.27 -1.18
N ASN A 323 -7.41 -11.68 -0.72
CA ASN A 323 -8.56 -11.31 -1.54
C ASN A 323 -8.46 -9.90 -2.12
N VAL A 324 -7.40 -9.15 -1.81
CA VAL A 324 -7.19 -7.80 -2.30
C VAL A 324 -5.80 -7.67 -2.94
N ARG A 325 -5.71 -6.82 -3.96
CA ARG A 325 -4.47 -6.58 -4.70
C ARG A 325 -4.08 -5.12 -4.55
N PRO A 326 -3.00 -4.81 -3.83
CA PRO A 326 -2.46 -3.45 -3.79
C PRO A 326 -2.12 -2.96 -5.20
N VAL A 327 -2.46 -1.69 -5.47
CA VAL A 327 -2.05 -1.04 -6.71
C VAL A 327 -0.64 -0.51 -6.55
N ASP A 328 0.25 -0.89 -7.46
CA ASP A 328 1.61 -0.30 -7.50
C ASP A 328 1.55 1.12 -8.06
N ILE A 329 1.77 2.10 -7.18
CA ILE A 329 1.78 3.53 -7.54
C ILE A 329 3.17 4.06 -7.90
N VAL A 330 4.23 3.29 -7.66
CA VAL A 330 5.63 3.73 -7.90
C VAL A 330 5.87 4.18 -9.34
N PRO A 331 5.33 3.51 -10.38
CA PRO A 331 5.53 3.93 -11.77
C PRO A 331 4.78 5.22 -12.18
N TYR A 332 3.93 5.79 -11.30
CA TYR A 332 3.08 6.92 -11.63
C TYR A 332 3.74 8.24 -11.25
N THR A 333 4.66 8.70 -12.12
CA THR A 333 5.32 10.00 -11.99
C THR A 333 4.35 11.16 -12.25
N PRO A 334 4.70 12.40 -11.86
CA PRO A 334 3.89 13.59 -12.19
C PRO A 334 3.64 13.75 -13.70
N GLU A 335 4.60 13.38 -14.56
CA GLU A 335 4.48 13.40 -16.02
C GLU A 335 3.40 12.43 -16.49
N ARG A 336 3.51 11.17 -16.07
CA ARG A 336 2.53 10.12 -16.43
C ARG A 336 1.13 10.46 -15.91
N ASN A 337 1.03 11.04 -14.72
CA ASN A 337 -0.26 11.50 -14.17
C ASN A 337 -0.86 12.61 -15.03
N ARG A 338 -0.04 13.57 -15.53
CA ARG A 338 -0.53 14.62 -16.44
C ARG A 338 -1.06 14.05 -17.77
N GLU A 339 -0.34 13.11 -18.37
CA GLU A 339 -0.76 12.45 -19.62
C GLU A 339 -2.08 11.70 -19.41
N PHE A 340 -2.18 10.93 -18.32
CA PHE A 340 -3.42 10.23 -17.99
C PHE A 340 -4.57 11.20 -17.75
N LYS A 341 -4.33 12.32 -17.04
CA LYS A 341 -5.34 13.35 -16.77
C LYS A 341 -5.89 13.96 -18.06
N VAL A 342 -5.04 14.31 -19.01
CA VAL A 342 -5.48 14.85 -20.33
C VAL A 342 -6.42 13.87 -21.01
N ARG A 343 -6.07 12.58 -21.04
CA ARG A 343 -6.92 11.52 -21.60
C ARG A 343 -8.24 11.39 -20.84
N PHE A 344 -8.21 11.33 -19.55
CA PHE A 344 -9.39 11.21 -18.67
C PHE A 344 -10.34 12.40 -18.85
N ASP A 345 -9.83 13.63 -18.78
CA ASP A 345 -10.63 14.83 -18.97
C ASP A 345 -11.26 14.88 -20.38
N GLY A 346 -10.54 14.45 -21.40
CA GLY A 346 -11.07 14.30 -22.77
C GLY A 346 -12.22 13.30 -22.89
N LEU A 347 -12.31 12.29 -22.03
CA LEU A 347 -13.39 11.31 -22.00
C LEU A 347 -14.59 11.79 -21.16
N PHE A 348 -14.35 12.36 -19.99
CA PHE A 348 -15.37 12.55 -18.95
C PHE A 348 -15.78 14.00 -18.67
N ARG A 349 -15.02 15.00 -19.17
CA ARG A 349 -15.29 16.45 -18.97
C ARG A 349 -15.59 17.16 -20.30
N ARG A 350 -16.43 16.56 -21.12
CA ARG A 350 -16.88 17.15 -22.39
C ARG A 350 -18.07 18.07 -22.20
#